data_92fd60f63ca5596b4e868de518092677
#
_entry.id   92fd60f63ca5596b4e868de518092677
#
_cell.length_a   1.000
_cell.length_b   1.000
_cell.length_c   1.000
_cell.angle_alpha   90.00
_cell.angle_beta   90.00
_cell.angle_gamma   90.00
#
_symmetry.space_group_name_H-M   'P 1'
#
loop_
_entity.id
_entity.type
_entity.pdbx_description
1 polymer ?
#
loop_
_entity_poly.entity_id
_entity_poly.type
_entity_poly.pdbx_seq_one_letter_code
_entity_poly.pdbx_strand_id
1 'polypeptide(L)'
;MSLQTPGRNRRRILFAVYGAALLYFVLKQCYYIFCVGGFPDQTAHISYLIYAVKFPFRLPDFRAMTMYQYAGETGGLSLFTPLEGVPDYLGHPPLYYWLMSLPGGVRLQPDGSALVSQLRLDLANVVLSSGALVLAFSLGYRKLETRSPLVHALYAFAVASLPMVAYVGASLNNDNLALLAMAVFFAGLLRYQEDRLDLKTYLLLGIGFLLGAFSKLTTALLMVILLLACLVLDIVRTKSLRLVANRWFLLTLPCYLLFLAYELYIRRNYGTWVPGLSEIAPDYFMTTVFYVPPEQREPITFLQYLRRFVGGMGYSWSSLYGHNREVNLLMDNGLYGIIYWIPVAGAALAAVRSLRLGRGREDRLSLPVMASFLLTMGYHLYSNWSGYAETGYLGGIQARYYLPMIIPVAFLACSRIPPMFKKRRTFGKVLAVLLLLGWIAGDGFRLLITYGFQPAV
;
A
#
# COMPACT_ATOMS: atom_id res chain seq x y z
N MET A 1 31.67 13.25 15.13
CA MET A 1 31.72 11.78 15.39
C MET A 1 32.08 11.11 14.08
N SER A 2 33.30 10.56 13.96
CA SER A 2 33.72 9.80 12.77
C SER A 2 32.87 8.55 12.65
N LEU A 3 32.15 8.42 11.55
CA LEU A 3 31.38 7.23 11.18
C LEU A 3 32.41 6.10 10.96
N GLN A 4 32.64 5.26 11.98
CA GLN A 4 33.40 4.03 11.78
C GLN A 4 32.61 3.17 10.77
N THR A 5 33.18 3.00 9.59
CA THR A 5 32.60 2.10 8.57
C THR A 5 32.42 0.71 9.17
N PRO A 6 31.24 0.09 9.03
CA PRO A 6 30.98 -1.23 9.58
C PRO A 6 32.03 -2.23 9.08
N GLY A 7 32.59 -3.04 9.99
CA GLY A 7 33.57 -4.07 9.63
C GLY A 7 33.02 -5.00 8.52
N ARG A 8 33.91 -5.50 7.65
CA ARG A 8 33.59 -6.33 6.46
C ARG A 8 32.58 -7.45 6.74
N ASN A 9 32.72 -8.13 7.88
CA ASN A 9 31.83 -9.22 8.30
C ASN A 9 30.40 -8.71 8.59
N ARG A 10 30.26 -7.56 9.23
CA ARG A 10 28.96 -6.98 9.51
C ARG A 10 28.22 -6.58 8.23
N ARG A 11 28.91 -6.01 7.25
CA ARG A 11 28.30 -5.71 5.94
C ARG A 11 27.77 -6.96 5.26
N ARG A 12 28.54 -8.06 5.25
CA ARG A 12 28.12 -9.36 4.70
C ARG A 12 26.86 -9.89 5.39
N ILE A 13 26.79 -9.83 6.72
CA ILE A 13 25.61 -10.26 7.48
C ILE A 13 24.39 -9.42 7.11
N LEU A 14 24.52 -8.10 7.01
CA LEU A 14 23.39 -7.23 6.64
C LEU A 14 22.91 -7.47 5.20
N PHE A 15 23.82 -7.68 4.25
CA PHE A 15 23.46 -8.07 2.88
C PHE A 15 22.73 -9.41 2.86
N ALA A 16 23.19 -10.40 3.65
CA ALA A 16 22.52 -11.69 3.76
C ALA A 16 21.09 -11.55 4.34
N VAL A 17 20.91 -10.72 5.37
CA VAL A 17 19.59 -10.46 6.00
C VAL A 17 18.62 -9.86 4.99
N TYR A 18 19.01 -8.79 4.31
CA TYR A 18 18.13 -8.12 3.34
C TYR A 18 17.91 -8.98 2.09
N GLY A 19 18.95 -9.70 1.64
CA GLY A 19 18.83 -10.65 0.54
C GLY A 19 17.89 -11.81 0.85
N ALA A 20 17.97 -12.36 2.05
CA ALA A 20 17.06 -13.41 2.51
C ALA A 20 15.59 -12.92 2.60
N ALA A 21 15.37 -11.72 3.12
CA ALA A 21 14.03 -11.13 3.19
C ALA A 21 13.45 -10.84 1.79
N LEU A 22 14.26 -10.36 0.86
CA LEU A 22 13.83 -10.12 -0.53
C LEU A 22 13.53 -11.45 -1.23
N LEU A 23 14.41 -12.45 -1.09
CA LEU A 23 14.19 -13.79 -1.66
C LEU A 23 12.90 -14.41 -1.10
N TYR A 24 12.70 -14.35 0.23
CA TYR A 24 11.45 -14.80 0.86
C TYR A 24 10.22 -14.11 0.25
N PHE A 25 10.28 -12.80 0.06
CA PHE A 25 9.19 -12.03 -0.53
C PHE A 25 8.87 -12.45 -1.96
N VAL A 26 9.90 -12.59 -2.81
CA VAL A 26 9.75 -13.02 -4.21
C VAL A 26 9.23 -14.44 -4.31
N LEU A 27 9.77 -15.38 -3.52
CA LEU A 27 9.30 -16.78 -3.51
C LEU A 27 7.84 -16.87 -3.07
N LYS A 28 7.45 -16.08 -2.09
CA LYS A 28 6.06 -15.99 -1.62
C LYS A 28 5.12 -15.44 -2.70
N GLN A 29 5.53 -14.42 -3.45
CA GLN A 29 4.77 -13.91 -4.58
C GLN A 29 4.64 -14.94 -5.70
N CYS A 30 5.73 -15.61 -6.07
CA CYS A 30 5.68 -16.70 -7.05
C CYS A 30 4.72 -17.81 -6.59
N TYR A 31 4.76 -18.17 -5.32
CA TYR A 31 3.84 -19.14 -4.76
C TYR A 31 2.37 -18.69 -4.89
N TYR A 32 2.07 -17.42 -4.63
CA TYR A 32 0.72 -16.87 -4.80
C TYR A 32 0.26 -16.92 -6.26
N ILE A 33 1.14 -16.59 -7.21
CA ILE A 33 0.81 -16.64 -8.65
C ILE A 33 0.48 -18.07 -9.08
N PHE A 34 1.31 -19.04 -8.70
CA PHE A 34 1.21 -20.39 -9.26
C PHE A 34 0.31 -21.34 -8.47
N CYS A 35 0.07 -21.07 -7.19
CA CYS A 35 -0.62 -22.03 -6.31
C CYS A 35 -1.87 -21.48 -5.61
N VAL A 36 -2.09 -20.17 -5.56
CA VAL A 36 -3.20 -19.58 -4.79
C VAL A 36 -4.19 -18.84 -5.68
N GLY A 37 -3.76 -17.88 -6.48
CA GLY A 37 -4.64 -17.05 -7.33
C GLY A 37 -5.65 -16.21 -6.54
N GLY A 38 -6.78 -15.88 -7.19
CA GLY A 38 -7.93 -15.22 -6.54
C GLY A 38 -7.68 -13.80 -6.04
N PHE A 39 -6.81 -13.06 -6.72
CA PHE A 39 -6.37 -11.73 -6.31
C PHE A 39 -7.49 -10.68 -6.29
N PRO A 40 -7.42 -9.69 -5.37
CA PRO A 40 -8.46 -8.69 -5.22
C PRO A 40 -8.55 -7.75 -6.42
N ASP A 41 -9.78 -7.55 -6.91
CA ASP A 41 -10.13 -6.62 -7.99
C ASP A 41 -9.38 -6.85 -9.32
N GLN A 42 -8.75 -8.04 -9.52
CA GLN A 42 -7.89 -8.31 -10.67
C GLN A 42 -8.61 -8.10 -12.00
N THR A 43 -9.85 -8.56 -12.12
CA THR A 43 -10.66 -8.41 -13.34
C THR A 43 -10.92 -6.94 -13.67
N ALA A 44 -11.23 -6.09 -12.69
CA ALA A 44 -11.41 -4.67 -12.89
C ALA A 44 -10.08 -3.97 -13.26
N HIS A 45 -8.97 -4.34 -12.62
CA HIS A 45 -7.65 -3.84 -13.01
C HIS A 45 -7.26 -4.24 -14.45
N ILE A 46 -7.62 -5.46 -14.89
CA ILE A 46 -7.42 -5.91 -16.28
C ILE A 46 -8.29 -5.08 -17.23
N SER A 47 -9.55 -4.84 -16.88
CA SER A 47 -10.50 -4.02 -17.66
C SER A 47 -9.97 -2.60 -17.85
N TYR A 48 -9.50 -1.97 -16.80
CA TYR A 48 -8.86 -0.67 -16.88
C TYR A 48 -7.60 -0.70 -17.75
N LEU A 49 -6.77 -1.75 -17.62
CA LEU A 49 -5.55 -1.88 -18.44
C LEU A 49 -5.90 -2.04 -19.92
N ILE A 50 -6.94 -2.81 -20.28
CA ILE A 50 -7.43 -2.93 -21.65
C ILE A 50 -7.83 -1.55 -22.18
N TYR A 51 -8.56 -0.75 -21.38
CA TYR A 51 -8.88 0.64 -21.74
C TYR A 51 -7.62 1.48 -21.95
N ALA A 52 -6.63 1.40 -21.06
CA ALA A 52 -5.38 2.15 -21.16
C ALA A 52 -4.54 1.76 -22.41
N VAL A 53 -4.60 0.49 -22.83
CA VAL A 53 -3.98 0.02 -24.08
C VAL A 53 -4.74 0.53 -25.31
N LYS A 54 -6.07 0.59 -25.24
CA LYS A 54 -6.91 1.12 -26.31
C LYS A 54 -6.72 2.63 -26.50
N PHE A 55 -6.49 3.36 -25.41
CA PHE A 55 -6.32 4.82 -25.38
C PHE A 55 -5.02 5.23 -24.68
N PRO A 56 -3.84 5.00 -25.31
CA PRO A 56 -2.56 5.18 -24.65
C PRO A 56 -2.35 6.62 -24.18
N PHE A 57 -1.93 6.78 -22.93
CA PHE A 57 -1.60 8.07 -22.30
C PHE A 57 -2.71 9.13 -22.31
N ARG A 58 -3.98 8.73 -22.53
CA ARG A 58 -5.12 9.62 -22.39
C ARG A 58 -5.62 9.62 -20.95
N LEU A 59 -6.13 10.76 -20.50
CA LEU A 59 -6.86 10.84 -19.23
C LEU A 59 -8.09 9.93 -19.29
N PRO A 60 -8.43 9.24 -18.19
CA PRO A 60 -9.51 8.27 -18.19
C PRO A 60 -10.88 8.95 -18.40
N ASP A 61 -11.66 8.38 -19.30
CA ASP A 61 -13.10 8.59 -19.34
C ASP A 61 -13.75 7.36 -18.69
N PHE A 62 -14.11 7.49 -17.42
CA PHE A 62 -14.67 6.39 -16.63
C PHE A 62 -16.06 5.95 -17.15
N ARG A 63 -16.82 6.83 -17.83
CA ARG A 63 -18.09 6.45 -18.45
C ARG A 63 -17.92 5.57 -19.68
N ALA A 64 -16.77 5.66 -20.33
CA ALA A 64 -16.41 4.82 -21.50
C ALA A 64 -15.68 3.54 -21.13
N MET A 65 -15.39 3.32 -19.85
CA MET A 65 -14.74 2.08 -19.39
C MET A 65 -15.76 0.97 -19.20
N THR A 66 -15.53 -0.15 -19.85
CA THR A 66 -16.36 -1.36 -19.76
C THR A 66 -15.64 -2.43 -18.97
N MET A 67 -16.37 -3.15 -18.10
CA MET A 67 -15.85 -4.36 -17.47
C MET A 67 -15.65 -5.46 -18.51
N TYR A 68 -14.61 -6.23 -18.33
CA TYR A 68 -14.33 -7.44 -19.09
C TYR A 68 -14.45 -8.65 -18.17
N GLN A 69 -14.86 -9.77 -18.72
CA GLN A 69 -14.90 -11.06 -18.02
C GLN A 69 -13.96 -12.05 -18.67
N TYR A 70 -13.42 -12.95 -17.88
CA TYR A 70 -12.66 -14.08 -18.36
C TYR A 70 -13.59 -15.02 -19.17
N ALA A 71 -13.19 -15.36 -20.38
CA ALA A 71 -13.96 -16.19 -21.33
C ALA A 71 -13.23 -17.47 -21.73
N GLY A 72 -12.10 -17.78 -21.10
CA GLY A 72 -11.31 -18.98 -21.39
C GLY A 72 -9.87 -18.66 -21.78
N GLU A 73 -9.18 -19.66 -22.34
CA GLU A 73 -7.78 -19.54 -22.75
C GLU A 73 -7.61 -19.83 -24.24
N THR A 74 -6.70 -19.11 -24.88
CA THR A 74 -6.33 -19.29 -26.29
C THR A 74 -4.81 -19.11 -26.43
N GLY A 75 -4.12 -20.19 -26.80
CA GLY A 75 -2.67 -20.16 -27.02
C GLY A 75 -1.87 -19.77 -25.79
N GLY A 76 -2.30 -20.15 -24.58
CA GLY A 76 -1.64 -19.80 -23.32
C GLY A 76 -1.87 -18.35 -22.88
N LEU A 77 -2.84 -17.67 -23.47
CA LEU A 77 -3.30 -16.33 -23.08
C LEU A 77 -4.75 -16.40 -22.62
N SER A 78 -5.08 -15.66 -21.59
CA SER A 78 -6.45 -15.53 -21.10
C SER A 78 -7.25 -14.62 -22.04
N LEU A 79 -8.39 -15.14 -22.52
CA LEU A 79 -9.35 -14.38 -23.33
C LEU A 79 -10.29 -13.60 -22.39
N PHE A 80 -10.43 -12.31 -22.63
CA PHE A 80 -11.36 -11.44 -21.95
C PHE A 80 -12.32 -10.82 -22.95
N THR A 81 -13.62 -10.90 -22.67
CA THR A 81 -14.69 -10.33 -23.48
C THR A 81 -15.37 -9.19 -22.74
N PRO A 82 -15.76 -8.10 -23.44
CA PRO A 82 -16.47 -7.00 -22.80
C PRO A 82 -17.84 -7.45 -22.31
N LEU A 83 -18.23 -6.97 -21.12
CA LEU A 83 -19.58 -7.10 -20.58
C LEU A 83 -20.39 -5.88 -21.04
N GLU A 84 -21.33 -6.07 -21.97
CA GLU A 84 -22.18 -4.98 -22.47
C GLU A 84 -22.99 -4.36 -21.33
N GLY A 85 -22.98 -3.02 -21.27
CA GLY A 85 -23.72 -2.27 -20.25
C GLY A 85 -23.16 -2.34 -18.83
N VAL A 86 -22.01 -3.02 -18.61
CA VAL A 86 -21.37 -3.12 -17.31
C VAL A 86 -20.15 -2.20 -17.26
N PRO A 87 -20.24 -1.04 -16.57
CA PRO A 87 -19.09 -0.13 -16.43
C PRO A 87 -18.04 -0.69 -15.47
N ASP A 88 -16.76 -0.33 -15.70
CA ASP A 88 -15.72 -0.54 -14.72
C ASP A 88 -15.93 0.40 -13.51
N TYR A 89 -15.79 -0.14 -12.30
CA TYR A 89 -16.00 0.61 -11.06
C TYR A 89 -14.73 1.29 -10.53
N LEU A 90 -13.58 1.10 -11.18
CA LEU A 90 -12.31 1.65 -10.73
C LEU A 90 -12.12 3.11 -11.16
N GLY A 91 -12.43 4.06 -10.27
CA GLY A 91 -12.17 5.49 -10.45
C GLY A 91 -10.74 5.90 -10.12
N HIS A 92 -9.73 5.08 -10.45
CA HIS A 92 -8.34 5.32 -10.09
C HIS A 92 -7.60 6.23 -11.09
N PRO A 93 -6.59 7.02 -10.64
CA PRO A 93 -5.68 7.73 -11.52
C PRO A 93 -4.91 6.79 -12.47
N PRO A 94 -4.52 7.25 -13.68
CA PRO A 94 -4.14 6.37 -14.77
C PRO A 94 -2.67 5.89 -14.79
N LEU A 95 -1.77 6.50 -14.01
CA LEU A 95 -0.32 6.30 -14.17
C LEU A 95 0.10 4.84 -14.05
N TYR A 96 -0.47 4.11 -13.08
CA TYR A 96 -0.18 2.70 -12.91
C TYR A 96 -0.52 1.88 -14.16
N TYR A 97 -1.68 2.13 -14.76
CA TYR A 97 -2.14 1.39 -15.94
C TYR A 97 -1.34 1.75 -17.20
N TRP A 98 -0.92 3.02 -17.35
CA TRP A 98 0.01 3.41 -18.39
C TRP A 98 1.36 2.69 -18.26
N LEU A 99 1.89 2.56 -17.04
CA LEU A 99 3.12 1.80 -16.80
C LEU A 99 2.93 0.31 -17.08
N MET A 100 1.79 -0.27 -16.69
CA MET A 100 1.50 -1.69 -16.92
C MET A 100 1.13 -2.01 -18.37
N SER A 101 0.84 -1.04 -19.22
CA SER A 101 0.71 -1.25 -20.66
C SER A 101 2.05 -1.47 -21.37
N LEU A 102 3.17 -0.98 -20.81
CA LEU A 102 4.51 -1.07 -21.43
C LEU A 102 5.04 -2.51 -21.55
N PRO A 103 4.84 -3.44 -20.59
CA PRO A 103 5.25 -4.83 -20.77
C PRO A 103 4.59 -5.57 -21.95
N GLY A 104 3.51 -5.03 -22.53
CA GLY A 104 2.84 -5.63 -23.70
C GLY A 104 2.06 -6.90 -23.36
N GLY A 105 1.49 -6.98 -22.16
CA GLY A 105 0.68 -8.13 -21.69
C GLY A 105 -0.73 -8.18 -22.25
N VAL A 106 -1.20 -7.19 -23.01
CA VAL A 106 -2.57 -7.11 -23.56
C VAL A 106 -2.52 -6.96 -25.09
N ARG A 107 -3.34 -7.74 -25.81
CA ARG A 107 -3.55 -7.66 -27.25
C ARG A 107 -5.03 -7.51 -27.54
N LEU A 108 -5.42 -6.38 -28.14
CA LEU A 108 -6.81 -6.14 -28.56
C LEU A 108 -7.12 -6.97 -29.80
N GLN A 109 -8.36 -7.51 -29.87
CA GLN A 109 -8.88 -8.24 -30.99
C GLN A 109 -9.88 -7.38 -31.78
N PRO A 110 -10.11 -7.66 -33.09
CA PRO A 110 -11.05 -6.91 -33.92
C PRO A 110 -12.52 -6.98 -33.45
N ASP A 111 -12.88 -8.05 -32.74
CA ASP A 111 -14.22 -8.27 -32.16
C ASP A 111 -14.45 -7.53 -30.83
N GLY A 112 -13.49 -6.74 -30.39
CA GLY A 112 -13.55 -6.01 -29.12
C GLY A 112 -13.07 -6.82 -27.92
N SER A 113 -12.77 -8.12 -28.07
CA SER A 113 -12.15 -8.92 -27.02
C SER A 113 -10.67 -8.57 -26.82
N ALA A 114 -10.05 -9.11 -25.78
CA ALA A 114 -8.63 -8.94 -25.51
C ALA A 114 -7.99 -10.24 -25.05
N LEU A 115 -6.80 -10.52 -25.60
CA LEU A 115 -5.93 -11.59 -25.11
C LEU A 115 -4.95 -11.01 -24.09
N VAL A 116 -4.90 -11.58 -22.91
CA VAL A 116 -4.14 -11.08 -21.76
C VAL A 116 -3.15 -12.15 -21.28
N SER A 117 -1.87 -11.80 -21.23
CA SER A 117 -0.85 -12.60 -20.57
C SER A 117 -0.80 -12.24 -19.10
N GLN A 118 -1.66 -12.88 -18.27
CA GLN A 118 -1.72 -12.62 -16.83
C GLN A 118 -0.35 -12.82 -16.18
N LEU A 119 0.33 -13.94 -16.47
CA LEU A 119 1.67 -14.20 -15.93
C LEU A 119 2.66 -13.07 -16.20
N ARG A 120 2.64 -12.47 -17.41
CA ARG A 120 3.54 -11.35 -17.74
C ARG A 120 3.24 -10.12 -16.90
N LEU A 121 1.96 -9.82 -16.70
CA LEU A 121 1.52 -8.69 -15.89
C LEU A 121 1.82 -8.91 -14.40
N ASP A 122 1.60 -10.11 -13.90
CA ASP A 122 1.89 -10.48 -12.52
C ASP A 122 3.41 -10.42 -12.25
N LEU A 123 4.24 -10.95 -13.14
CA LEU A 123 5.70 -10.82 -13.04
C LEU A 123 6.18 -9.36 -13.09
N ALA A 124 5.56 -8.50 -13.92
CA ALA A 124 5.86 -7.07 -13.92
C ALA A 124 5.54 -6.43 -12.55
N ASN A 125 4.47 -6.86 -11.89
CA ASN A 125 4.12 -6.41 -10.55
C ASN A 125 5.05 -6.97 -9.47
N VAL A 126 5.53 -8.21 -9.60
CA VAL A 126 6.59 -8.77 -8.74
C VAL A 126 7.86 -7.91 -8.84
N VAL A 127 8.25 -7.48 -10.04
CA VAL A 127 9.42 -6.59 -10.23
C VAL A 127 9.17 -5.24 -9.58
N LEU A 128 7.98 -4.65 -9.76
CA LEU A 128 7.62 -3.33 -9.22
C LEU A 128 7.60 -3.33 -7.68
N SER A 129 6.92 -4.30 -7.08
CA SER A 129 6.82 -4.44 -5.62
C SER A 129 8.16 -4.83 -4.98
N SER A 130 8.95 -5.70 -5.63
CA SER A 130 10.32 -6.02 -5.20
C SER A 130 11.22 -4.80 -5.27
N GLY A 131 11.08 -3.95 -6.30
CA GLY A 131 11.79 -2.68 -6.40
C GLY A 131 11.48 -1.74 -5.22
N ALA A 132 10.22 -1.70 -4.78
CA ALA A 132 9.83 -0.96 -3.58
C ALA A 132 10.55 -1.49 -2.32
N LEU A 133 10.64 -2.82 -2.17
CA LEU A 133 11.35 -3.44 -1.04
C LEU A 133 12.85 -3.20 -1.12
N VAL A 134 13.47 -3.30 -2.28
CA VAL A 134 14.90 -2.99 -2.47
C VAL A 134 15.20 -1.56 -2.02
N LEU A 135 14.35 -0.60 -2.40
CA LEU A 135 14.51 0.79 -1.95
C LEU A 135 14.31 0.90 -0.42
N ALA A 136 13.25 0.31 0.13
CA ALA A 136 12.99 0.29 1.57
C ALA A 136 14.16 -0.34 2.35
N PHE A 137 14.69 -1.46 1.88
CA PHE A 137 15.84 -2.15 2.49
C PHE A 137 17.13 -1.33 2.39
N SER A 138 17.33 -0.62 1.28
CA SER A 138 18.45 0.32 1.14
C SER A 138 18.37 1.45 2.16
N LEU A 139 17.16 1.95 2.46
CA LEU A 139 16.94 2.94 3.53
C LEU A 139 17.24 2.34 4.90
N GLY A 140 16.72 1.13 5.19
CA GLY A 140 17.01 0.41 6.43
C GLY A 140 18.51 0.17 6.61
N TYR A 141 19.19 -0.33 5.59
CA TYR A 141 20.64 -0.56 5.60
C TYR A 141 21.43 0.68 5.99
N ARG A 142 21.10 1.83 5.38
CA ARG A 142 21.82 3.11 5.60
C ARG A 142 21.44 3.81 6.90
N LYS A 143 20.15 3.78 7.27
CA LYS A 143 19.62 4.62 8.35
C LYS A 143 19.51 3.90 9.70
N LEU A 144 19.54 2.54 9.69
CA LEU A 144 19.65 1.71 10.90
C LEU A 144 21.08 1.25 11.16
N GLU A 145 22.08 1.87 10.53
CA GLU A 145 23.47 1.43 10.51
C GLU A 145 24.05 1.10 11.89
N THR A 146 23.69 1.85 12.93
CA THR A 146 24.18 1.64 14.31
C THR A 146 23.44 0.52 15.04
N ARG A 147 22.37 -0.04 14.43
CA ARG A 147 21.53 -1.08 15.04
C ARG A 147 22.11 -2.48 14.82
N SER A 148 21.75 -3.44 15.71
CA SER A 148 22.19 -4.83 15.56
C SER A 148 21.60 -5.48 14.31
N PRO A 149 22.22 -6.54 13.74
CA PRO A 149 21.66 -7.29 12.62
C PRO A 149 20.23 -7.81 12.88
N LEU A 150 19.91 -8.14 14.13
CA LEU A 150 18.55 -8.54 14.52
C LEU A 150 17.50 -7.44 14.28
N VAL A 151 17.86 -6.17 14.52
CA VAL A 151 16.96 -5.04 14.24
C VAL A 151 16.75 -4.85 12.73
N HIS A 152 17.82 -5.05 11.95
CA HIS A 152 17.69 -5.05 10.48
C HIS A 152 16.81 -6.20 9.99
N ALA A 153 16.93 -7.40 10.57
CA ALA A 153 16.07 -8.53 10.27
C ALA A 153 14.61 -8.23 10.63
N LEU A 154 14.34 -7.69 11.81
CA LEU A 154 12.98 -7.27 12.21
C LEU A 154 12.39 -6.28 11.21
N TYR A 155 13.15 -5.25 10.80
CA TYR A 155 12.67 -4.30 9.81
C TYR A 155 12.36 -4.96 8.47
N ALA A 156 13.30 -5.74 7.95
CA ALA A 156 13.18 -6.38 6.65
C ALA A 156 11.97 -7.33 6.59
N PHE A 157 11.83 -8.19 7.60
CA PHE A 157 10.74 -9.16 7.66
C PHE A 157 9.40 -8.54 8.08
N ALA A 158 9.37 -7.44 8.87
CA ALA A 158 8.13 -6.71 9.11
C ALA A 158 7.49 -6.21 7.81
N VAL A 159 8.30 -5.81 6.82
CA VAL A 159 7.81 -5.37 5.52
C VAL A 159 7.54 -6.57 4.59
N ALA A 160 8.48 -7.52 4.49
CA ALA A 160 8.41 -8.62 3.52
C ALA A 160 7.38 -9.70 3.88
N SER A 161 7.07 -9.89 5.17
CA SER A 161 6.19 -10.98 5.62
C SER A 161 4.73 -10.59 5.72
N LEU A 162 4.39 -9.29 5.68
CA LEU A 162 2.98 -8.88 5.75
C LEU A 162 2.19 -9.56 4.62
N PRO A 163 1.19 -10.42 4.95
CA PRO A 163 0.58 -11.29 3.97
C PRO A 163 0.05 -10.54 2.75
N MET A 164 -0.71 -9.49 3.00
CA MET A 164 -1.37 -8.72 1.96
C MET A 164 -0.39 -7.95 1.05
N VAL A 165 0.80 -7.53 1.55
CA VAL A 165 1.82 -6.87 0.71
C VAL A 165 2.36 -7.82 -0.35
N ALA A 166 2.67 -9.06 0.02
CA ALA A 166 3.16 -10.05 -0.94
C ALA A 166 2.05 -10.53 -1.89
N TYR A 167 0.80 -10.67 -1.39
CA TYR A 167 -0.34 -11.12 -2.19
C TYR A 167 -0.71 -10.10 -3.27
N VAL A 168 -0.87 -8.83 -2.88
CA VAL A 168 -1.11 -7.75 -3.86
C VAL A 168 0.09 -7.55 -4.78
N GLY A 169 1.32 -7.74 -4.24
CA GLY A 169 2.56 -7.68 -5.01
C GLY A 169 2.68 -8.73 -6.11
N ALA A 170 1.94 -9.83 -5.99
CA ALA A 170 1.90 -10.92 -6.95
C ALA A 170 0.88 -10.70 -8.09
N SER A 171 0.12 -9.62 -8.08
CA SER A 171 -1.00 -9.41 -9.01
C SER A 171 -0.99 -8.04 -9.67
N LEU A 172 -1.75 -7.92 -10.76
CA LEU A 172 -2.03 -6.63 -11.38
C LEU A 172 -2.86 -5.77 -10.41
N ASN A 173 -2.19 -4.88 -9.67
CA ASN A 173 -2.83 -4.00 -8.70
C ASN A 173 -2.03 -2.71 -8.49
N ASN A 174 -2.71 -1.57 -8.46
CA ASN A 174 -2.09 -0.24 -8.34
C ASN A 174 -1.44 0.01 -6.95
N ASP A 175 -1.72 -0.83 -5.95
CA ASP A 175 -1.03 -0.80 -4.66
C ASP A 175 0.50 -1.02 -4.80
N ASN A 176 0.95 -1.70 -5.85
CA ASN A 176 2.37 -1.94 -6.11
C ASN A 176 3.14 -0.65 -6.44
N LEU A 177 2.58 0.21 -7.28
CA LEU A 177 3.17 1.52 -7.55
C LEU A 177 3.04 2.44 -6.33
N ALA A 178 1.94 2.36 -5.58
CA ALA A 178 1.75 3.10 -4.34
C ALA A 178 2.80 2.74 -3.27
N LEU A 179 3.15 1.46 -3.15
CA LEU A 179 4.21 0.98 -2.24
C LEU A 179 5.59 1.53 -2.64
N LEU A 180 5.93 1.49 -3.94
CA LEU A 180 7.17 2.08 -4.46
C LEU A 180 7.20 3.59 -4.25
N ALA A 181 6.11 4.27 -4.53
CA ALA A 181 5.96 5.71 -4.36
C ALA A 181 6.21 6.14 -2.89
N MET A 182 5.63 5.39 -1.94
CA MET A 182 5.86 5.65 -0.51
C MET A 182 7.33 5.40 -0.11
N ALA A 183 8.01 4.40 -0.67
CA ALA A 183 9.42 4.17 -0.42
C ALA A 183 10.29 5.36 -0.90
N VAL A 184 9.99 5.90 -2.10
CA VAL A 184 10.66 7.12 -2.63
C VAL A 184 10.37 8.33 -1.78
N PHE A 185 9.10 8.55 -1.44
CA PHE A 185 8.65 9.67 -0.61
C PHE A 185 9.28 9.62 0.80
N PHE A 186 9.31 8.44 1.41
CA PHE A 186 9.91 8.23 2.72
C PHE A 186 11.43 8.46 2.71
N ALA A 187 12.11 8.15 1.60
CA ALA A 187 13.52 8.53 1.43
C ALA A 187 13.71 10.05 1.51
N GLY A 188 12.81 10.83 0.92
CA GLY A 188 12.78 12.29 1.04
C GLY A 188 12.54 12.76 2.49
N LEU A 189 11.57 12.13 3.19
CA LEU A 189 11.28 12.45 4.59
C LEU A 189 12.45 12.14 5.54
N LEU A 190 13.16 11.04 5.32
CA LEU A 190 14.37 10.73 6.12
C LEU A 190 15.47 11.76 5.92
N ARG A 191 15.63 12.30 4.70
CA ARG A 191 16.57 13.40 4.44
C ARG A 191 16.11 14.71 5.08
N TYR A 192 14.80 15.01 5.02
CA TYR A 192 14.20 16.14 5.72
C TYR A 192 14.43 16.05 7.25
N GLN A 193 14.27 14.86 7.84
CA GLN A 193 14.58 14.63 9.26
C GLN A 193 16.03 14.93 9.61
N GLU A 194 16.96 14.74 8.66
CA GLU A 194 18.40 15.04 8.80
C GLU A 194 18.75 16.51 8.51
N ASP A 195 17.77 17.40 8.41
CA ASP A 195 17.94 18.80 8.03
C ASP A 195 18.54 19.02 6.63
N ARG A 196 18.45 18.03 5.74
CA ARG A 196 18.90 18.15 4.36
C ARG A 196 17.78 18.68 3.49
N LEU A 197 17.68 20.00 3.38
CA LEU A 197 16.68 20.69 2.57
C LEU A 197 17.25 21.08 1.19
N ASP A 198 17.81 20.10 0.48
CA ASP A 198 18.39 20.23 -0.84
C ASP A 198 17.44 19.77 -1.97
N LEU A 199 17.81 20.02 -3.23
CA LEU A 199 17.04 19.61 -4.41
C LEU A 199 16.68 18.11 -4.37
N LYS A 200 17.62 17.26 -3.98
CA LYS A 200 17.38 15.80 -3.93
C LYS A 200 16.26 15.42 -2.96
N THR A 201 16.18 16.10 -1.82
CA THR A 201 15.11 15.89 -0.83
C THR A 201 13.75 16.22 -1.45
N TYR A 202 13.64 17.40 -2.07
CA TYR A 202 12.37 17.84 -2.66
C TYR A 202 11.98 17.05 -3.90
N LEU A 203 12.96 16.64 -4.74
CA LEU A 203 12.68 15.71 -5.84
C LEU A 203 12.14 14.35 -5.34
N LEU A 204 12.71 13.78 -4.28
CA LEU A 204 12.21 12.54 -3.70
C LEU A 204 10.79 12.72 -3.12
N LEU A 205 10.49 13.83 -2.48
CA LEU A 205 9.15 14.17 -1.99
C LEU A 205 8.17 14.39 -3.14
N GLY A 206 8.53 15.24 -4.12
CA GLY A 206 7.65 15.58 -5.25
C GLY A 206 7.40 14.39 -6.17
N ILE A 207 8.44 13.66 -6.58
CA ILE A 207 8.30 12.46 -7.45
C ILE A 207 7.56 11.35 -6.70
N GLY A 208 7.93 11.09 -5.44
CA GLY A 208 7.24 10.10 -4.62
C GLY A 208 5.75 10.44 -4.48
N PHE A 209 5.41 11.71 -4.23
CA PHE A 209 4.03 12.18 -4.20
C PHE A 209 3.33 11.97 -5.55
N LEU A 210 3.94 12.38 -6.66
CA LEU A 210 3.37 12.26 -7.99
C LEU A 210 3.07 10.79 -8.34
N LEU A 211 4.04 9.91 -8.13
CA LEU A 211 3.86 8.46 -8.37
C LEU A 211 2.72 7.89 -7.51
N GLY A 212 2.67 8.26 -6.23
CA GLY A 212 1.64 7.78 -5.30
C GLY A 212 0.25 8.32 -5.63
N ALA A 213 0.16 9.62 -5.87
CA ALA A 213 -1.09 10.32 -6.14
C ALA A 213 -1.72 9.87 -7.47
N PHE A 214 -0.92 9.71 -8.52
CA PHE A 214 -1.40 9.20 -9.81
C PHE A 214 -1.51 7.68 -9.89
N SER A 215 -1.16 6.96 -8.82
CA SER A 215 -1.45 5.54 -8.66
C SER A 215 -2.76 5.31 -7.89
N LYS A 216 -2.91 5.95 -6.72
CA LYS A 216 -4.01 5.68 -5.80
C LYS A 216 -4.32 6.88 -4.91
N LEU A 217 -5.57 7.32 -4.90
CA LEU A 217 -6.00 8.51 -4.16
C LEU A 217 -5.78 8.39 -2.64
N THR A 218 -5.95 7.21 -2.07
CA THR A 218 -5.66 6.96 -0.64
C THR A 218 -4.18 7.22 -0.32
N THR A 219 -3.27 6.88 -1.24
CA THR A 219 -1.84 7.15 -1.07
C THR A 219 -1.54 8.65 -1.18
N ALA A 220 -2.22 9.36 -2.06
CA ALA A 220 -2.15 10.82 -2.11
C ALA A 220 -2.55 11.43 -0.77
N LEU A 221 -3.69 11.01 -0.21
CA LEU A 221 -4.19 11.49 1.07
C LEU A 221 -3.20 11.22 2.21
N LEU A 222 -2.65 10.00 2.29
CA LEU A 222 -1.61 9.64 3.26
C LEU A 222 -0.39 10.57 3.16
N MET A 223 0.10 10.83 1.94
CA MET A 223 1.28 11.67 1.73
C MET A 223 1.02 13.15 2.02
N VAL A 224 -0.16 13.67 1.65
CA VAL A 224 -0.57 15.06 1.95
C VAL A 224 -0.66 15.27 3.45
N ILE A 225 -1.37 14.40 4.17
CA ILE A 225 -1.50 14.50 5.63
C ILE A 225 -0.12 14.39 6.29
N LEU A 226 0.74 13.52 5.78
CA LEU A 226 2.10 13.34 6.31
C LEU A 226 2.94 14.61 6.14
N LEU A 227 2.90 15.27 4.97
CA LEU A 227 3.59 16.55 4.74
C LEU A 227 3.02 17.68 5.61
N LEU A 228 1.69 17.77 5.70
CA LEU A 228 1.03 18.76 6.54
C LEU A 228 1.36 18.54 8.02
N ALA A 229 1.39 17.31 8.50
CA ALA A 229 1.78 16.99 9.87
C ALA A 229 3.25 17.34 10.15
N CYS A 230 4.16 17.12 9.18
CA CYS A 230 5.54 17.57 9.29
C CYS A 230 5.63 19.11 9.36
N LEU A 231 4.88 19.82 8.50
CA LEU A 231 4.83 21.29 8.50
C LEU A 231 4.28 21.84 9.82
N VAL A 232 3.15 21.31 10.29
CA VAL A 232 2.54 21.71 11.57
C VAL A 232 3.53 21.48 12.72
N LEU A 233 4.22 20.34 12.71
CA LEU A 233 5.22 20.03 13.74
C LEU A 233 6.40 21.00 13.70
N ASP A 234 6.88 21.39 12.53
CA ASP A 234 7.93 22.43 12.38
C ASP A 234 7.44 23.79 12.88
N ILE A 235 6.23 24.21 12.53
CA ILE A 235 5.64 25.47 13.00
C ILE A 235 5.53 25.48 14.53
N VAL A 236 5.01 24.40 15.11
CA VAL A 236 4.80 24.31 16.56
C VAL A 236 6.12 24.27 17.33
N ARG A 237 7.09 23.45 16.86
CA ARG A 237 8.35 23.23 17.59
C ARG A 237 9.42 24.28 17.33
N THR A 238 9.53 24.77 16.11
CA THR A 238 10.64 25.62 15.66
C THR A 238 10.21 26.98 15.11
N LYS A 239 8.90 27.26 15.05
CA LYS A 239 8.32 28.47 14.43
C LYS A 239 8.80 28.66 12.99
N SER A 240 9.04 27.60 12.25
CA SER A 240 9.66 27.62 10.94
C SER A 240 8.74 27.07 9.86
N LEU A 241 8.68 27.75 8.73
CA LEU A 241 8.02 27.32 7.48
C LEU A 241 9.02 26.70 6.48
N ARG A 242 10.24 26.34 6.92
CA ARG A 242 11.36 25.92 6.07
C ARG A 242 11.03 24.77 5.12
N LEU A 243 10.04 23.93 5.46
CA LEU A 243 9.61 22.83 4.59
C LEU A 243 8.99 23.36 3.28
N VAL A 244 8.25 24.47 3.34
CA VAL A 244 7.57 25.06 2.17
C VAL A 244 8.20 26.39 1.73
N ALA A 245 8.78 27.17 2.63
CA ALA A 245 9.49 28.40 2.32
C ALA A 245 10.92 28.09 1.85
N ASN A 246 11.05 27.35 0.75
CA ASN A 246 12.31 26.90 0.21
C ASN A 246 12.25 26.86 -1.33
N ARG A 247 13.30 27.37 -2.00
CA ARG A 247 13.39 27.42 -3.46
C ARG A 247 13.22 26.04 -4.13
N TRP A 248 13.66 24.98 -3.47
CA TRP A 248 13.55 23.61 -3.98
C TRP A 248 12.13 23.06 -3.88
N PHE A 249 11.37 23.48 -2.86
CA PHE A 249 9.93 23.21 -2.80
C PHE A 249 9.21 23.86 -3.99
N LEU A 250 9.50 25.14 -4.26
CA LEU A 250 8.92 25.86 -5.40
C LEU A 250 9.25 25.19 -6.73
N LEU A 251 10.49 24.67 -6.90
CA LEU A 251 10.88 23.95 -8.10
C LEU A 251 10.10 22.63 -8.28
N THR A 252 9.73 21.96 -7.18
CA THR A 252 8.94 20.71 -7.22
C THR A 252 7.43 20.93 -7.08
N LEU A 253 6.99 22.15 -6.90
CA LEU A 253 5.57 22.53 -6.84
C LEU A 253 4.75 22.00 -8.04
N PRO A 254 5.27 21.95 -9.29
CA PRO A 254 4.56 21.35 -10.41
C PRO A 254 4.08 19.90 -10.16
N CYS A 255 4.80 19.09 -9.37
CA CYS A 255 4.36 17.73 -9.01
C CYS A 255 3.04 17.72 -8.24
N TYR A 256 2.84 18.70 -7.37
CA TYR A 256 1.61 18.83 -6.56
C TYR A 256 0.50 19.50 -7.36
N LEU A 257 0.82 20.52 -8.15
CA LEU A 257 -0.13 21.25 -8.99
C LEU A 257 -0.69 20.37 -10.11
N LEU A 258 0.12 19.48 -10.69
CA LEU A 258 -0.33 18.54 -11.71
C LEU A 258 -1.40 17.60 -11.16
N PHE A 259 -1.22 17.10 -9.95
CA PHE A 259 -2.24 16.28 -9.29
C PHE A 259 -3.48 17.10 -8.95
N LEU A 260 -3.34 18.32 -8.43
CA LEU A 260 -4.48 19.21 -8.19
C LEU A 260 -5.26 19.50 -9.49
N ALA A 261 -4.55 19.75 -10.59
CA ALA A 261 -5.20 19.98 -11.89
C ALA A 261 -5.96 18.73 -12.36
N TYR A 262 -5.41 17.52 -12.15
CA TYR A 262 -6.11 16.27 -12.43
C TYR A 262 -7.38 16.13 -11.57
N GLU A 263 -7.30 16.38 -10.27
CA GLU A 263 -8.46 16.30 -9.37
C GLU A 263 -9.54 17.33 -9.73
N LEU A 264 -9.16 18.55 -10.11
CA LEU A 264 -10.09 19.56 -10.61
C LEU A 264 -10.75 19.12 -11.92
N TYR A 265 -10.01 18.47 -12.82
CA TYR A 265 -10.57 17.84 -14.03
C TYR A 265 -11.61 16.77 -13.66
N ILE A 266 -11.30 15.86 -12.73
CA ILE A 266 -12.22 14.84 -12.24
C ILE A 266 -13.47 15.48 -11.62
N ARG A 267 -13.29 16.44 -10.72
CA ARG A 267 -14.39 17.16 -10.06
C ARG A 267 -15.32 17.84 -11.08
N ARG A 268 -14.74 18.45 -12.11
CA ARG A 268 -15.52 19.13 -13.17
C ARG A 268 -16.35 18.14 -14.00
N ASN A 269 -15.79 16.96 -14.34
CA ASN A 269 -16.45 16.02 -15.24
C ASN A 269 -17.43 15.08 -14.54
N TYR A 270 -17.18 14.74 -13.27
CA TYR A 270 -17.94 13.72 -12.53
C TYR A 270 -18.68 14.26 -11.30
N GLY A 271 -18.50 15.53 -10.94
CA GLY A 271 -19.15 16.13 -9.78
C GLY A 271 -18.57 15.70 -8.43
N THR A 272 -17.60 14.79 -8.41
CA THR A 272 -16.94 14.24 -7.21
C THR A 272 -15.42 14.22 -7.37
N TRP A 273 -14.69 14.10 -6.26
CA TRP A 273 -13.23 13.92 -6.28
C TRP A 273 -12.81 12.48 -6.53
N VAL A 274 -13.68 11.52 -6.20
CA VAL A 274 -13.44 10.08 -6.37
C VAL A 274 -14.64 9.50 -7.09
N PRO A 275 -14.62 9.43 -8.44
CA PRO A 275 -15.74 8.88 -9.18
C PRO A 275 -15.89 7.38 -8.88
N GLY A 276 -17.01 7.03 -8.30
CA GLY A 276 -17.45 5.66 -8.07
C GLY A 276 -18.55 5.27 -9.08
N LEU A 277 -19.03 4.05 -8.93
CA LEU A 277 -20.08 3.53 -9.80
C LEU A 277 -21.38 4.35 -9.72
N SER A 278 -21.67 4.92 -8.54
CA SER A 278 -22.82 5.82 -8.32
C SER A 278 -22.81 7.07 -9.20
N GLU A 279 -21.64 7.63 -9.51
CA GLU A 279 -21.50 8.82 -10.36
C GLU A 279 -21.25 8.47 -11.82
N ILE A 280 -20.66 7.31 -12.09
CA ILE A 280 -20.35 6.84 -13.45
C ILE A 280 -21.61 6.30 -14.13
N ALA A 281 -22.37 5.45 -13.45
CA ALA A 281 -23.56 4.78 -13.96
C ALA A 281 -24.61 4.56 -12.86
N PRO A 282 -25.37 5.59 -12.47
CA PRO A 282 -26.30 5.56 -11.34
C PRO A 282 -27.34 4.45 -11.43
N ASP A 283 -27.95 4.27 -12.63
CA ASP A 283 -28.99 3.26 -12.85
C ASP A 283 -28.42 1.84 -12.70
N TYR A 284 -27.22 1.59 -13.22
CA TYR A 284 -26.52 0.31 -13.05
C TYR A 284 -26.12 0.09 -11.59
N PHE A 285 -25.62 1.12 -10.90
CA PHE A 285 -25.23 1.06 -9.50
C PHE A 285 -26.35 0.49 -8.61
N MET A 286 -27.59 0.92 -8.82
CA MET A 286 -28.75 0.47 -8.05
C MET A 286 -29.07 -1.03 -8.25
N THR A 287 -28.55 -1.65 -9.30
CA THR A 287 -28.72 -3.09 -9.55
C THR A 287 -27.60 -3.97 -8.96
N THR A 288 -26.56 -3.34 -8.41
CA THR A 288 -25.36 -4.05 -7.92
C THR A 288 -25.43 -4.34 -6.42
N VAL A 289 -24.52 -5.20 -5.96
CA VAL A 289 -24.32 -5.49 -4.52
C VAL A 289 -23.86 -4.29 -3.69
N PHE A 290 -23.48 -3.18 -4.34
CA PHE A 290 -23.04 -1.95 -3.69
C PHE A 290 -24.21 -1.04 -3.26
N TYR A 291 -25.43 -1.40 -3.62
CA TYR A 291 -26.64 -0.69 -3.22
C TYR A 291 -27.64 -1.67 -2.60
N VAL A 292 -28.13 -1.32 -1.43
CA VAL A 292 -29.18 -2.06 -0.71
C VAL A 292 -30.40 -1.15 -0.64
N PRO A 293 -31.56 -1.56 -1.20
CA PRO A 293 -32.81 -0.78 -1.11
C PRO A 293 -33.16 -0.45 0.35
N PRO A 294 -33.73 0.73 0.64
CA PRO A 294 -33.97 1.19 2.01
C PRO A 294 -34.72 0.19 2.90
N GLU A 295 -35.69 -0.52 2.32
CA GLU A 295 -36.51 -1.52 3.01
C GLU A 295 -35.77 -2.80 3.38
N GLN A 296 -34.60 -3.06 2.77
CA GLN A 296 -33.76 -4.22 3.03
C GLN A 296 -32.54 -3.90 3.88
N ARG A 297 -32.36 -2.62 4.25
CA ARG A 297 -31.18 -2.18 5.01
C ARG A 297 -31.25 -2.66 6.46
N GLU A 298 -30.19 -3.27 6.93
CA GLU A 298 -30.03 -3.61 8.35
C GLU A 298 -29.81 -2.34 9.16
N PRO A 299 -30.69 -2.02 10.14
CA PRO A 299 -30.47 -0.84 10.97
C PRO A 299 -29.34 -1.12 11.96
N ILE A 300 -28.19 -0.51 11.74
CA ILE A 300 -27.05 -0.60 12.66
C ILE A 300 -26.70 0.75 13.25
N THR A 301 -26.31 0.76 14.52
CA THR A 301 -25.80 1.96 15.19
C THR A 301 -24.37 2.25 14.74
N PHE A 302 -23.92 3.51 14.91
CA PHE A 302 -22.52 3.87 14.65
C PHE A 302 -21.53 3.00 15.44
N LEU A 303 -21.86 2.61 16.68
CA LEU A 303 -20.98 1.76 17.49
C LEU A 303 -20.86 0.34 16.92
N GLN A 304 -21.95 -0.23 16.42
CA GLN A 304 -21.93 -1.53 15.72
C GLN A 304 -21.10 -1.43 14.42
N TYR A 305 -21.29 -0.35 13.66
CA TYR A 305 -20.49 -0.08 12.47
C TYR A 305 -18.99 0.08 12.81
N LEU A 306 -18.66 0.87 13.82
CA LEU A 306 -17.29 1.05 14.30
C LEU A 306 -16.63 -0.28 14.68
N ARG A 307 -17.36 -1.16 15.36
CA ARG A 307 -16.88 -2.51 15.69
C ARG A 307 -16.59 -3.33 14.41
N ARG A 308 -17.49 -3.30 13.43
CA ARG A 308 -17.29 -3.96 12.11
C ARG A 308 -16.09 -3.36 11.39
N PHE A 309 -15.95 -2.03 11.37
CA PHE A 309 -14.82 -1.33 10.78
C PHE A 309 -13.49 -1.74 11.40
N VAL A 310 -13.37 -1.68 12.71
CA VAL A 310 -12.14 -2.08 13.45
C VAL A 310 -11.83 -3.56 13.21
N GLY A 311 -12.83 -4.43 13.24
CA GLY A 311 -12.67 -5.86 12.95
C GLY A 311 -12.21 -6.10 11.53
N GLY A 312 -12.83 -5.48 10.54
CA GLY A 312 -12.45 -5.59 9.13
C GLY A 312 -11.04 -5.06 8.83
N MET A 313 -10.67 -3.92 9.45
CA MET A 313 -9.31 -3.40 9.38
C MET A 313 -8.30 -4.34 10.02
N GLY A 314 -8.61 -4.89 11.19
CA GLY A 314 -7.76 -5.86 11.89
C GLY A 314 -7.53 -7.11 11.04
N TYR A 315 -8.61 -7.65 10.51
CA TYR A 315 -8.59 -8.83 9.66
C TYR A 315 -7.79 -8.60 8.37
N SER A 316 -8.15 -7.60 7.59
CA SER A 316 -7.56 -7.36 6.26
C SER A 316 -6.12 -6.83 6.29
N TRP A 317 -5.60 -6.40 7.45
CA TRP A 317 -4.18 -6.12 7.63
C TRP A 317 -3.35 -7.38 7.78
N SER A 318 -3.84 -8.35 8.53
CA SER A 318 -3.09 -9.51 8.98
C SER A 318 -3.37 -10.79 8.19
N SER A 319 -4.42 -10.81 7.37
CA SER A 319 -4.88 -11.98 6.61
C SER A 319 -4.94 -11.67 5.12
N LEU A 320 -5.06 -12.70 4.27
CA LEU A 320 -5.35 -12.49 2.86
C LEU A 320 -6.83 -12.12 2.68
N TYR A 321 -7.07 -11.19 1.79
CA TYR A 321 -8.40 -10.77 1.39
C TYR A 321 -8.44 -10.57 -0.13
N GLY A 322 -9.25 -11.38 -0.81
CA GLY A 322 -9.38 -11.38 -2.26
C GLY A 322 -10.80 -11.76 -2.69
N HIS A 323 -11.00 -12.02 -3.97
CA HIS A 323 -12.30 -12.42 -4.54
C HIS A 323 -12.67 -13.87 -4.19
N ASN A 324 -11.69 -14.71 -3.93
CA ASN A 324 -11.93 -16.11 -3.59
C ASN A 324 -12.29 -16.22 -2.10
N ARG A 325 -13.56 -16.60 -1.81
CA ARG A 325 -14.04 -16.76 -0.45
C ARG A 325 -13.28 -17.86 0.31
N GLU A 326 -12.87 -18.93 -0.39
CA GLU A 326 -12.11 -20.01 0.22
C GLU A 326 -10.73 -19.53 0.66
N VAL A 327 -10.03 -18.77 -0.20
CA VAL A 327 -8.76 -18.13 0.16
C VAL A 327 -8.93 -17.24 1.40
N ASN A 328 -10.01 -16.45 1.45
CA ASN A 328 -10.28 -15.56 2.58
C ASN A 328 -10.48 -16.35 3.88
N LEU A 329 -11.25 -17.43 3.86
CA LEU A 329 -11.53 -18.26 5.03
C LEU A 329 -10.30 -19.05 5.49
N LEU A 330 -9.57 -19.64 4.56
CA LEU A 330 -8.39 -20.46 4.86
C LEU A 330 -7.21 -19.63 5.33
N MET A 331 -7.13 -18.37 4.91
CA MET A 331 -6.04 -17.44 5.22
C MET A 331 -6.37 -16.46 6.34
N ASP A 332 -7.47 -16.68 7.07
CA ASP A 332 -7.75 -15.96 8.31
C ASP A 332 -6.73 -16.35 9.37
N ASN A 333 -5.84 -15.42 9.71
CA ASN A 333 -4.82 -15.64 10.73
C ASN A 333 -5.37 -15.55 12.16
N GLY A 334 -6.63 -15.16 12.36
CA GLY A 334 -7.25 -15.08 13.69
C GLY A 334 -6.40 -14.32 14.70
N LEU A 335 -6.23 -14.88 15.90
CA LEU A 335 -5.38 -14.28 16.95
C LEU A 335 -3.91 -14.20 16.57
N TYR A 336 -3.42 -15.11 15.73
CA TYR A 336 -2.05 -15.06 15.23
C TYR A 336 -1.79 -13.77 14.43
N GLY A 337 -2.81 -13.22 13.78
CA GLY A 337 -2.73 -11.96 13.05
C GLY A 337 -2.21 -10.77 13.86
N ILE A 338 -2.30 -10.84 15.20
CA ILE A 338 -1.82 -9.77 16.09
C ILE A 338 -0.33 -9.46 15.87
N ILE A 339 0.49 -10.45 15.52
CA ILE A 339 1.93 -10.25 15.30
C ILE A 339 2.23 -9.26 14.16
N TYR A 340 1.35 -9.14 13.17
CA TYR A 340 1.49 -8.20 12.05
C TYR A 340 1.14 -6.76 12.43
N TRP A 341 0.47 -6.55 13.58
CA TRP A 341 0.21 -5.21 14.14
C TRP A 341 1.33 -4.69 15.03
N ILE A 342 2.30 -5.54 15.40
CA ILE A 342 3.43 -5.14 16.27
C ILE A 342 4.23 -3.96 15.69
N PRO A 343 4.54 -3.85 14.38
CA PRO A 343 5.19 -2.68 13.83
C PRO A 343 4.36 -1.41 14.01
N VAL A 344 3.04 -1.47 13.83
CA VAL A 344 2.13 -0.33 14.02
C VAL A 344 2.13 0.11 15.48
N ALA A 345 1.99 -0.84 16.41
CA ALA A 345 2.06 -0.57 17.85
C ALA A 345 3.43 0.04 18.25
N GLY A 346 4.52 -0.48 17.69
CA GLY A 346 5.87 0.05 17.90
C GLY A 346 6.03 1.49 17.41
N ALA A 347 5.49 1.83 16.25
CA ALA A 347 5.50 3.18 15.71
C ALA A 347 4.59 4.12 16.54
N ALA A 348 3.42 3.64 17.00
CA ALA A 348 2.54 4.40 17.88
C ALA A 348 3.23 4.73 19.23
N LEU A 349 3.90 3.76 19.83
CA LEU A 349 4.70 3.98 21.03
C LEU A 349 5.83 5.00 20.80
N ALA A 350 6.49 4.95 19.64
CA ALA A 350 7.49 5.94 19.27
C ALA A 350 6.89 7.35 19.15
N ALA A 351 5.69 7.48 18.56
CA ALA A 351 4.98 8.76 18.45
C ALA A 351 4.57 9.31 19.82
N VAL A 352 4.00 8.49 20.71
CA VAL A 352 3.64 8.88 22.09
C VAL A 352 4.89 9.33 22.85
N ARG A 353 6.00 8.60 22.71
CA ARG A 353 7.27 8.99 23.34
C ARG A 353 7.80 10.33 22.81
N SER A 354 7.66 10.58 21.50
CA SER A 354 8.03 11.86 20.88
C SER A 354 7.24 13.03 21.46
N LEU A 355 5.98 12.84 21.82
CA LEU A 355 5.15 13.85 22.50
C LEU A 355 5.64 14.13 23.93
N ARG A 356 5.96 13.06 24.71
CA ARG A 356 6.36 13.18 26.12
C ARG A 356 7.74 13.79 26.31
N LEU A 357 8.70 13.44 25.47
CA LEU A 357 10.09 13.89 25.59
C LEU A 357 10.32 15.33 25.10
N GLY A 358 9.30 15.97 24.56
CA GLY A 358 9.25 17.36 24.12
C GLY A 358 10.51 17.85 23.40
N ARG A 359 10.40 18.55 22.30
CA ARG A 359 11.46 19.38 21.68
C ARG A 359 12.74 18.71 21.15
N GLY A 360 12.97 17.39 21.30
CA GLY A 360 14.12 16.74 20.69
C GLY A 360 14.07 16.83 19.17
N ARG A 361 15.05 17.48 18.54
CA ARG A 361 15.24 17.52 17.07
C ARG A 361 15.33 16.13 16.44
N GLU A 362 15.51 15.10 17.26
CA GLU A 362 15.84 13.75 16.82
C GLU A 362 14.64 12.94 16.26
N ASP A 363 13.38 13.33 16.55
CA ASP A 363 12.21 12.60 16.08
C ASP A 363 11.14 13.53 15.49
N ARG A 364 11.26 13.77 14.20
CA ARG A 364 10.31 14.61 13.43
C ARG A 364 9.31 13.78 12.64
N LEU A 365 9.45 12.45 12.59
CA LEU A 365 8.64 11.62 11.73
C LEU A 365 7.66 10.72 12.46
N SER A 366 7.96 10.29 13.71
CA SER A 366 7.08 9.33 14.39
C SER A 366 5.65 9.86 14.56
N LEU A 367 5.51 11.12 15.01
CA LEU A 367 4.18 11.73 15.16
C LEU A 367 3.49 11.99 13.81
N PRO A 368 4.15 12.61 12.79
CA PRO A 368 3.54 12.79 11.47
C PRO A 368 3.11 11.48 10.80
N VAL A 369 3.92 10.43 10.85
CA VAL A 369 3.59 9.12 10.27
C VAL A 369 2.35 8.52 10.93
N MET A 370 2.28 8.53 12.26
CA MET A 370 1.11 8.02 12.96
C MET A 370 -0.12 8.91 12.79
N ALA A 371 0.06 10.23 12.75
CA ALA A 371 -1.03 11.15 12.44
C ALA A 371 -1.60 10.91 11.04
N SER A 372 -0.74 10.74 10.03
CA SER A 372 -1.16 10.42 8.67
C SER A 372 -1.96 9.09 8.64
N PHE A 373 -1.43 8.04 9.27
CA PHE A 373 -2.10 6.75 9.32
C PHE A 373 -3.49 6.85 9.99
N LEU A 374 -3.57 7.47 11.18
CA LEU A 374 -4.79 7.54 11.97
C LEU A 374 -5.82 8.51 11.38
N LEU A 375 -5.39 9.68 10.88
CA LEU A 375 -6.32 10.65 10.27
C LEU A 375 -6.89 10.14 8.96
N THR A 376 -6.08 9.46 8.13
CA THR A 376 -6.61 8.81 6.92
C THR A 376 -7.58 7.70 7.27
N MET A 377 -7.31 6.91 8.31
CA MET A 377 -8.23 5.87 8.79
C MET A 377 -9.53 6.48 9.34
N GLY A 378 -9.44 7.58 10.08
CA GLY A 378 -10.61 8.33 10.57
C GLY A 378 -11.47 8.90 9.44
N TYR A 379 -10.84 9.49 8.41
CA TYR A 379 -11.54 9.93 7.20
C TYR A 379 -12.22 8.74 6.48
N HIS A 380 -11.54 7.63 6.36
CA HIS A 380 -12.09 6.42 5.72
C HIS A 380 -13.27 5.84 6.51
N LEU A 381 -13.18 5.83 7.86
CA LEU A 381 -14.31 5.47 8.72
C LEU A 381 -15.51 6.40 8.48
N TYR A 382 -15.28 7.71 8.43
CA TYR A 382 -16.33 8.69 8.16
C TYR A 382 -16.97 8.51 6.79
N SER A 383 -16.14 8.40 5.74
CA SER A 383 -16.61 8.25 4.36
C SER A 383 -17.41 6.95 4.17
N ASN A 384 -16.92 5.83 4.72
CA ASN A 384 -17.64 4.55 4.62
C ASN A 384 -18.92 4.53 5.46
N TRP A 385 -18.94 5.19 6.63
CA TRP A 385 -20.16 5.35 7.42
C TRP A 385 -21.21 6.18 6.68
N SER A 386 -20.80 7.30 6.07
CA SER A 386 -21.69 8.12 5.24
C SER A 386 -22.22 7.33 4.05
N GLY A 387 -21.32 6.63 3.33
CA GLY A 387 -21.72 5.76 2.22
C GLY A 387 -22.69 4.65 2.65
N TYR A 388 -22.49 4.03 3.82
CA TYR A 388 -23.43 3.07 4.37
C TYR A 388 -24.81 3.70 4.63
N ALA A 389 -24.87 4.89 5.22
CA ALA A 389 -26.12 5.59 5.47
C ALA A 389 -26.91 5.88 4.17
N GLU A 390 -26.20 6.17 3.09
CA GLU A 390 -26.78 6.48 1.77
C GLU A 390 -27.16 5.22 0.98
N THR A 391 -26.32 4.19 1.01
CA THR A 391 -26.44 3.03 0.10
C THR A 391 -26.81 1.72 0.78
N GLY A 392 -26.72 1.63 2.12
CA GLY A 392 -26.87 0.38 2.87
C GLY A 392 -25.70 -0.60 2.72
N TYR A 393 -24.69 -0.28 1.92
CA TYR A 393 -23.56 -1.19 1.65
C TYR A 393 -22.53 -1.17 2.77
N LEU A 394 -22.21 -2.34 3.32
CA LEU A 394 -21.26 -2.52 4.44
C LEU A 394 -19.83 -2.85 3.99
N GLY A 395 -19.51 -2.62 2.73
CA GLY A 395 -18.19 -2.93 2.15
C GLY A 395 -17.17 -1.80 2.26
N GLY A 396 -16.06 -1.96 1.53
CA GLY A 396 -14.99 -0.96 1.47
C GLY A 396 -14.06 -0.93 2.69
N ILE A 397 -14.27 -1.80 3.69
CA ILE A 397 -13.48 -1.84 4.93
C ILE A 397 -12.25 -2.71 4.70
N GLN A 398 -11.18 -2.13 4.16
CA GLN A 398 -9.97 -2.87 3.81
C GLN A 398 -8.70 -2.13 4.25
N ALA A 399 -7.87 -2.79 5.07
CA ALA A 399 -6.59 -2.24 5.52
C ALA A 399 -5.53 -2.20 4.40
N ARG A 400 -5.74 -2.87 3.25
CA ARG A 400 -4.82 -2.80 2.11
C ARG A 400 -4.57 -1.37 1.62
N TYR A 401 -5.53 -0.46 1.83
CA TYR A 401 -5.36 0.95 1.47
C TYR A 401 -4.21 1.64 2.23
N TYR A 402 -3.75 1.04 3.32
CA TYR A 402 -2.65 1.55 4.16
C TYR A 402 -1.34 0.78 3.99
N LEU A 403 -1.28 -0.22 3.09
CA LEU A 403 -0.07 -1.03 2.87
C LEU A 403 1.18 -0.21 2.59
N PRO A 404 1.13 0.92 1.84
CA PRO A 404 2.31 1.76 1.66
C PRO A 404 2.93 2.25 2.98
N MET A 405 2.12 2.42 4.04
CA MET A 405 2.58 2.87 5.35
C MET A 405 3.41 1.82 6.11
N ILE A 406 3.43 0.55 5.69
CA ILE A 406 4.25 -0.48 6.36
C ILE A 406 5.73 -0.10 6.38
N ILE A 407 6.23 0.56 5.31
CA ILE A 407 7.63 0.96 5.19
C ILE A 407 8.02 1.97 6.28
N PRO A 408 7.37 3.15 6.39
CA PRO A 408 7.71 4.11 7.45
C PRO A 408 7.37 3.60 8.84
N VAL A 409 6.27 2.86 9.02
CA VAL A 409 5.84 2.31 10.30
C VAL A 409 6.85 1.29 10.83
N ALA A 410 7.24 0.29 10.03
CA ALA A 410 8.24 -0.70 10.42
C ALA A 410 9.61 -0.05 10.69
N PHE A 411 10.01 0.94 9.88
CA PHE A 411 11.24 1.67 10.09
C PHE A 411 11.25 2.40 11.44
N LEU A 412 10.19 3.14 11.76
CA LEU A 412 10.08 3.86 13.03
C LEU A 412 10.04 2.93 14.24
N ALA A 413 9.27 1.85 14.17
CA ALA A 413 9.27 0.82 15.19
C ALA A 413 10.70 0.30 15.46
N CYS A 414 11.41 -0.14 14.41
CA CYS A 414 12.74 -0.71 14.54
C CYS A 414 13.81 0.32 14.94
N SER A 415 13.68 1.58 14.54
CA SER A 415 14.62 2.64 14.90
C SER A 415 14.50 3.09 16.35
N ARG A 416 13.32 2.91 17.00
CA ARG A 416 13.01 3.46 18.34
C ARG A 416 12.87 2.41 19.45
N ILE A 417 12.50 1.15 19.13
CA ILE A 417 12.34 0.07 20.11
C ILE A 417 13.63 -0.30 20.86
N PRO A 418 14.81 -0.37 20.26
CA PRO A 418 16.01 -0.85 20.95
C PRO A 418 16.35 -0.18 22.30
N PRO A 419 16.11 1.13 22.47
CA PRO A 419 16.32 1.78 23.78
C PRO A 419 15.36 1.27 24.87
N MET A 420 14.17 0.77 24.50
CA MET A 420 13.18 0.29 25.47
C MET A 420 13.59 -1.01 26.16
N PHE A 421 14.40 -1.84 25.50
CA PHE A 421 14.85 -3.13 26.01
C PHE A 421 16.26 -3.11 26.62
N LYS A 422 16.84 -1.94 26.82
CA LYS A 422 18.22 -1.80 27.32
C LYS A 422 18.45 -2.54 28.62
N LYS A 423 17.49 -2.51 29.56
CA LYS A 423 17.57 -3.20 30.88
C LYS A 423 17.26 -4.71 30.80
N ARG A 424 16.50 -5.20 29.77
CA ARG A 424 16.10 -6.60 29.60
C ARG A 424 16.59 -7.17 28.26
N ARG A 425 17.88 -7.03 28.02
CA ARG A 425 18.50 -7.30 26.71
C ARG A 425 18.26 -8.73 26.19
N THR A 426 18.36 -9.74 27.07
CA THR A 426 18.15 -11.15 26.68
C THR A 426 16.70 -11.42 26.34
N PHE A 427 15.77 -10.99 27.19
CA PHE A 427 14.33 -11.12 26.94
C PHE A 427 13.91 -10.44 25.60
N GLY A 428 14.39 -9.22 25.36
CA GLY A 428 14.10 -8.51 24.11
C GLY A 428 14.64 -9.23 22.86
N LYS A 429 15.80 -9.91 22.97
CA LYS A 429 16.35 -10.72 21.87
C LYS A 429 15.51 -11.97 21.61
N VAL A 430 15.12 -12.69 22.65
CA VAL A 430 14.25 -13.88 22.53
C VAL A 430 12.93 -13.50 21.88
N LEU A 431 12.27 -12.46 22.36
CA LEU A 431 11.03 -11.98 21.79
C LEU A 431 11.17 -11.57 20.31
N ALA A 432 12.27 -10.91 19.95
CA ALA A 432 12.55 -10.52 18.56
C ALA A 432 12.76 -11.75 17.65
N VAL A 433 13.44 -12.78 18.13
CA VAL A 433 13.63 -14.04 17.38
C VAL A 433 12.29 -14.77 17.22
N LEU A 434 11.49 -14.88 18.28
CA LEU A 434 10.17 -15.50 18.21
C LEU A 434 9.26 -14.76 17.25
N LEU A 435 9.30 -13.44 17.23
CA LEU A 435 8.54 -12.62 16.30
C LEU A 435 8.98 -12.85 14.85
N LEU A 436 10.29 -12.91 14.58
CA LEU A 436 10.82 -13.24 13.25
C LEU A 436 10.39 -14.63 12.79
N LEU A 437 10.50 -15.63 13.64
CA LEU A 437 10.03 -16.99 13.35
C LEU A 437 8.53 -16.99 13.07
N GLY A 438 7.75 -16.26 13.88
CA GLY A 438 6.32 -16.08 13.66
C GLY A 438 6.00 -15.47 12.30
N TRP A 439 6.67 -14.41 11.90
CA TRP A 439 6.46 -13.76 10.60
C TRP A 439 6.89 -14.64 9.41
N ILE A 440 8.00 -15.39 9.54
CA ILE A 440 8.49 -16.25 8.46
C ILE A 440 7.62 -17.51 8.32
N ALA A 441 7.27 -18.13 9.45
CA ALA A 441 6.53 -19.40 9.45
C ALA A 441 5.00 -19.21 9.31
N GLY A 442 4.46 -18.06 9.72
CA GLY A 442 3.04 -17.87 9.96
C GLY A 442 2.14 -18.23 8.81
N ASP A 443 2.10 -17.40 7.79
CA ASP A 443 1.26 -17.68 6.62
C ASP A 443 1.93 -18.62 5.62
N GLY A 444 3.26 -18.61 5.53
CA GLY A 444 4.01 -19.47 4.62
C GLY A 444 3.78 -20.96 4.89
N PHE A 445 3.90 -21.41 6.14
CA PHE A 445 3.64 -22.80 6.52
C PHE A 445 2.17 -23.18 6.33
N ARG A 446 1.28 -22.29 6.69
CA ARG A 446 -0.17 -22.53 6.55
C ARG A 446 -0.56 -22.63 5.09
N LEU A 447 -0.03 -21.78 4.22
CA LEU A 447 -0.21 -21.85 2.77
C LEU A 447 0.27 -23.19 2.20
N LEU A 448 1.51 -23.60 2.55
CA LEU A 448 2.07 -24.87 2.08
C LEU A 448 1.26 -26.08 2.57
N ILE A 449 0.73 -26.08 3.79
CA ILE A 449 -0.11 -27.15 4.31
C ILE A 449 -1.46 -27.16 3.59
N THR A 450 -2.03 -26.00 3.28
CA THR A 450 -3.40 -25.88 2.73
C THR A 450 -3.42 -26.15 1.21
N TYR A 451 -2.52 -25.53 0.47
CA TYR A 451 -2.51 -25.60 -1.01
C TYR A 451 -1.45 -26.55 -1.56
N GLY A 452 -0.42 -26.91 -0.78
CA GLY A 452 0.71 -27.69 -1.27
C GLY A 452 1.42 -26.99 -2.42
N PHE A 453 1.74 -27.73 -3.47
CA PHE A 453 2.29 -27.25 -4.74
C PHE A 453 1.35 -27.54 -5.91
N GLN A 454 0.04 -27.59 -5.66
CA GLN A 454 -0.91 -27.76 -6.74
C GLN A 454 -1.08 -26.44 -7.50
N PRO A 455 -1.16 -26.46 -8.84
CA PRO A 455 -1.43 -25.25 -9.60
C PRO A 455 -2.74 -24.60 -9.16
N ALA A 456 -2.77 -23.27 -9.14
CA ALA A 456 -4.02 -22.54 -8.99
C ALA A 456 -4.92 -22.85 -10.20
N VAL A 457 -6.15 -23.28 -9.95
CA VAL A 457 -7.16 -23.59 -10.97
C VAL A 457 -7.82 -22.32 -11.45
#